data_d8d20fe808b4bf7f51c214764cf85456
#
_entry.id   d8d20fe808b4bf7f51c214764cf85456
#
_cell.length_a   1.000
_cell.length_b   1.000
_cell.length_c   1.000
_cell.angle_alpha   90.00
_cell.angle_beta   90.00
_cell.angle_gamma   90.00
#
_symmetry.space_group_name_H-M   'P 1'
#
loop_
_entity.id
_entity.type
_entity.pdbx_description
1 polymer ?
#
loop_
_entity_poly.entity_id
_entity_poly.type
_entity_poly.pdbx_seq_one_letter_code
_entity_poly.pdbx_strand_id
1 'polypeptide(L)'
;MNILTILHRNIKWRFHNTFTIIITILQPILWLVLYSAVAGQTMESTGIENYTAFIFPGLVVLVSFSACSSGGIMNYLMKSDGSFYRILIAPIRRSAIVLGQLLETILCTFLEISIMGVVSLLFSVRIAAGIGEFGIILLLIFLTAFFMSGLAYGISLILPNEVVY
;
A
#
# COMPACT_ATOMS: atom_id res chain seq x y z
N MET A 1 -6.84 15.42 -20.58
CA MET A 1 -7.17 14.18 -19.85
C MET A 1 -6.82 14.39 -18.39
N ASN A 2 -7.73 14.09 -17.49
CA ASN A 2 -7.60 14.46 -16.06
C ASN A 2 -6.91 13.35 -15.27
N ILE A 3 -6.31 13.71 -14.11
CA ILE A 3 -5.69 12.78 -13.15
C ILE A 3 -6.63 11.61 -12.85
N LEU A 4 -7.93 11.88 -12.71
CA LEU A 4 -8.98 10.88 -12.48
C LEU A 4 -9.06 9.79 -13.54
N THR A 5 -8.80 10.12 -14.82
CA THR A 5 -8.85 9.13 -15.91
C THR A 5 -7.69 8.14 -15.80
N ILE A 6 -6.50 8.62 -15.42
CA ILE A 6 -5.32 7.77 -15.20
C ILE A 6 -5.54 6.90 -13.97
N LEU A 7 -6.02 7.49 -12.89
CA LEU A 7 -6.34 6.80 -11.65
C LEU A 7 -7.36 5.68 -11.89
N HIS A 8 -8.48 5.98 -12.56
CA HIS A 8 -9.52 5.00 -12.88
C HIS A 8 -8.98 3.85 -13.74
N ARG A 9 -8.15 4.16 -14.75
CA ARG A 9 -7.51 3.15 -15.60
C ARG A 9 -6.61 2.23 -14.76
N ASN A 10 -5.76 2.79 -13.90
CA ASN A 10 -4.82 2.02 -13.08
C ASN A 10 -5.55 1.12 -12.08
N ILE A 11 -6.58 1.66 -11.40
CA ILE A 11 -7.44 0.90 -10.50
C ILE A 11 -8.14 -0.23 -11.26
N LYS A 12 -8.76 0.08 -12.39
CA LYS A 12 -9.45 -0.93 -13.21
C LYS A 12 -8.50 -2.04 -13.66
N TRP A 13 -7.29 -1.71 -14.08
CA TRP A 13 -6.29 -2.68 -14.50
C TRP A 13 -5.85 -3.58 -13.33
N ARG A 14 -5.60 -3.00 -12.15
CA ARG A 14 -5.20 -3.73 -10.95
C ARG A 14 -6.31 -4.68 -10.46
N PHE A 15 -7.54 -4.21 -10.43
CA PHE A 15 -8.70 -5.01 -10.01
C PHE A 15 -9.28 -5.91 -11.11
N HIS A 16 -8.78 -5.84 -12.33
CA HIS A 16 -9.17 -6.78 -13.39
C HIS A 16 -8.44 -8.13 -13.25
N ASN A 17 -7.29 -8.15 -12.62
CA ASN A 17 -6.54 -9.38 -12.38
C ASN A 17 -6.92 -9.99 -11.02
N THR A 18 -7.70 -11.07 -11.04
CA THR A 18 -8.16 -11.78 -9.84
C THR A 18 -7.01 -12.20 -8.92
N PHE A 19 -5.86 -12.58 -9.50
CA PHE A 19 -4.67 -12.96 -8.74
C PHE A 19 -4.12 -11.78 -7.91
N THR A 20 -4.09 -10.58 -8.49
CA THR A 20 -3.66 -9.36 -7.79
C THR A 20 -4.60 -9.01 -6.63
N ILE A 21 -5.91 -9.18 -6.83
CA ILE A 21 -6.90 -8.94 -5.76
C ILE A 21 -6.66 -9.90 -4.59
N ILE A 22 -6.50 -11.18 -4.89
CA ILE A 22 -6.27 -12.20 -3.86
C ILE A 22 -5.02 -11.87 -3.05
N ILE A 23 -3.91 -11.53 -3.70
CA ILE A 23 -2.66 -11.16 -3.01
C ILE A 23 -2.85 -9.90 -2.17
N THR A 24 -3.48 -8.86 -2.71
CA THR A 24 -3.71 -7.59 -2.01
C THR A 24 -4.54 -7.78 -0.72
N ILE A 25 -5.49 -8.72 -0.73
CA ILE A 25 -6.29 -9.05 0.46
C ILE A 25 -5.55 -9.99 1.41
N LEU A 26 -4.89 -11.01 0.85
CA LEU A 26 -4.26 -12.07 1.63
C LEU A 26 -3.02 -11.58 2.37
N GLN A 27 -2.23 -10.71 1.77
CA GLN A 27 -0.95 -10.24 2.31
C GLN A 27 -1.09 -9.56 3.69
N PRO A 28 -1.95 -8.55 3.91
CA PRO A 28 -2.11 -7.93 5.22
C PRO A 28 -2.68 -8.89 6.28
N ILE A 29 -3.55 -9.82 5.86
CA ILE A 29 -4.10 -10.84 6.76
C ILE A 29 -3.00 -11.81 7.21
N LEU A 30 -2.17 -12.30 6.28
CA LEU A 30 -1.04 -13.17 6.61
C LEU A 30 -0.07 -12.51 7.59
N TRP A 31 0.27 -11.25 7.36
CA TRP A 31 1.15 -10.53 8.28
C TRP A 31 0.54 -10.42 9.68
N LEU A 32 -0.74 -10.04 9.78
CA LEU A 32 -1.42 -9.93 11.07
C LEU A 32 -1.46 -11.28 11.80
N VAL A 33 -1.88 -12.35 11.13
CA VAL A 33 -1.99 -13.69 11.71
C VAL A 33 -0.61 -14.22 12.11
N LEU A 34 0.38 -14.09 11.24
CA LEU A 34 1.73 -14.59 11.48
C LEU A 34 2.37 -13.92 12.70
N TYR A 35 2.35 -12.59 12.74
CA TYR A 35 2.92 -11.84 13.86
C TYR A 35 2.15 -12.07 15.16
N SER A 36 0.82 -12.13 15.11
CA SER A 36 0.00 -12.42 16.28
C SER A 36 0.27 -13.83 16.84
N ALA A 37 0.43 -14.83 15.97
CA ALA A 37 0.68 -16.21 16.38
C ALA A 37 2.10 -16.41 16.93
N VAL A 38 3.12 -15.89 16.22
CA VAL A 38 4.53 -16.08 16.64
C VAL A 38 4.84 -15.32 17.93
N ALA A 39 4.35 -14.10 18.02
CA ALA A 39 4.70 -13.26 19.15
C ALA A 39 3.83 -13.51 20.39
N GLY A 40 2.60 -14.02 20.23
CA GLY A 40 1.78 -14.45 21.36
C GLY A 40 2.46 -15.50 22.22
N GLN A 41 3.12 -16.48 21.60
CA GLN A 41 3.86 -17.52 22.32
C GLN A 41 5.13 -17.01 23.03
N THR A 42 5.79 -16.00 22.48
CA THR A 42 7.09 -15.53 22.99
C THR A 42 6.92 -14.48 24.11
N MET A 43 5.79 -13.80 24.16
CA MET A 43 5.58 -12.63 25.03
C MET A 43 4.60 -12.85 26.19
N GLU A 44 4.06 -14.05 26.39
CA GLU A 44 3.29 -14.41 27.59
C GLU A 44 4.06 -14.13 28.88
N SER A 45 5.39 -14.20 28.81
CA SER A 45 6.28 -13.89 29.95
C SER A 45 6.44 -12.38 30.23
N THR A 46 5.97 -11.49 29.35
CA THR A 46 6.24 -10.04 29.44
C THR A 46 5.06 -9.24 30.03
N GLY A 47 3.93 -9.90 30.37
CA GLY A 47 2.78 -9.27 31.04
C GLY A 47 1.93 -8.34 30.16
N ILE A 48 2.04 -8.44 28.85
CA ILE A 48 1.23 -7.67 27.90
C ILE A 48 -0.07 -8.42 27.60
N GLU A 49 -1.18 -7.95 28.15
CA GLU A 49 -2.50 -8.60 28.04
C GLU A 49 -3.01 -8.72 26.58
N ASN A 50 -2.64 -7.80 25.68
CA ASN A 50 -3.06 -7.84 24.28
C ASN A 50 -1.92 -7.44 23.34
N TYR A 51 -1.12 -8.44 22.99
CA TYR A 51 0.05 -8.25 22.13
C TYR A 51 -0.33 -7.80 20.71
N THR A 52 -1.45 -8.27 20.16
CA THR A 52 -1.92 -7.89 18.82
C THR A 52 -2.20 -6.39 18.74
N ALA A 53 -2.77 -5.82 19.80
CA ALA A 53 -3.00 -4.36 19.88
C ALA A 53 -1.68 -3.58 19.93
N PHE A 54 -0.67 -4.11 20.61
CA PHE A 54 0.64 -3.47 20.72
C PHE A 54 1.39 -3.45 19.38
N ILE A 55 1.36 -4.54 18.62
CA ILE A 55 2.11 -4.64 17.36
C ILE A 55 1.38 -4.01 16.16
N PHE A 56 0.08 -3.78 16.29
CA PHE A 56 -0.78 -3.29 15.21
C PHE A 56 -0.26 -2.03 14.51
N PRO A 57 0.20 -0.97 15.20
CA PRO A 57 0.75 0.23 14.54
C PRO A 57 2.00 -0.08 13.69
N GLY A 58 2.87 -0.97 14.20
CA GLY A 58 4.05 -1.42 13.45
C GLY A 58 3.68 -2.17 12.17
N LEU A 59 2.64 -3.03 12.23
CA LEU A 59 2.12 -3.73 11.06
C LEU A 59 1.52 -2.78 10.03
N VAL A 60 0.83 -1.72 10.45
CA VAL A 60 0.32 -0.68 9.56
C VAL A 60 1.45 -0.04 8.74
N VAL A 61 2.56 0.29 9.39
CA VAL A 61 3.74 0.85 8.70
C VAL A 61 4.35 -0.15 7.73
N LEU A 62 4.48 -1.42 8.14
CA LEU A 62 5.04 -2.49 7.32
C LEU A 62 4.19 -2.75 6.07
N VAL A 63 2.87 -2.83 6.23
CA VAL A 63 1.93 -3.01 5.12
C VAL A 63 1.96 -1.80 4.19
N SER A 64 2.02 -0.58 4.72
CA SER A 64 2.15 0.65 3.92
C SER A 64 3.42 0.63 3.07
N PHE A 65 4.55 0.23 3.66
CA PHE A 65 5.82 0.10 2.95
C PHE A 65 5.74 -0.94 1.83
N SER A 66 5.16 -2.10 2.12
CA SER A 66 4.98 -3.20 1.15
C SER A 66 4.10 -2.79 -0.03
N ALA A 67 2.95 -2.16 0.23
CA ALA A 67 2.03 -1.66 -0.79
C ALA A 67 2.70 -0.59 -1.69
N CYS A 68 3.45 0.34 -1.10
CA CYS A 68 4.16 1.38 -1.84
C CYS A 68 5.29 0.80 -2.70
N SER A 69 6.03 -0.19 -2.17
CA SER A 69 7.07 -0.89 -2.93
C SER A 69 6.49 -1.63 -4.13
N SER A 70 5.35 -2.30 -3.96
CA SER A 70 4.62 -2.96 -5.05
C SER A 70 4.23 -1.98 -6.16
N GLY A 71 3.79 -0.78 -5.80
CA GLY A 71 3.50 0.31 -6.76
C GLY A 71 4.73 0.72 -7.56
N GLY A 72 5.89 0.83 -6.91
CA GLY A 72 7.17 1.11 -7.57
C GLY A 72 7.60 0.02 -8.55
N ILE A 73 7.52 -1.25 -8.13
CA ILE A 73 7.82 -2.41 -8.98
C ILE A 73 6.88 -2.44 -10.19
N MET A 74 5.60 -2.18 -9.98
CA MET A 74 4.62 -2.15 -11.06
C MET A 74 4.94 -1.08 -12.10
N ASN A 75 5.33 0.11 -11.66
CA ASN A 75 5.77 1.18 -12.56
C ASN A 75 7.02 0.79 -13.35
N TYR A 76 7.97 0.11 -12.71
CA TYR A 76 9.17 -0.43 -13.40
C TYR A 76 8.79 -1.46 -14.47
N LEU A 77 7.89 -2.39 -14.17
CA LEU A 77 7.39 -3.37 -15.15
C LEU A 77 6.69 -2.70 -16.33
N MET A 78 5.83 -1.71 -16.09
CA MET A 78 5.19 -0.95 -17.16
C MET A 78 6.20 -0.20 -18.05
N LYS A 79 7.33 0.20 -17.48
CA LYS A 79 8.43 0.83 -18.20
C LYS A 79 9.18 -0.19 -19.05
N SER A 80 9.46 -1.39 -18.52
CA SER A 80 10.13 -2.47 -19.26
C SER A 80 9.28 -3.03 -20.40
N ASP A 81 7.96 -3.16 -20.21
CA ASP A 81 7.01 -3.62 -21.24
C ASP A 81 6.70 -2.58 -22.34
N GLY A 82 7.28 -1.38 -22.24
CA GLY A 82 7.03 -0.30 -23.18
C GLY A 82 5.65 0.37 -23.05
N SER A 83 4.79 -0.08 -22.13
CA SER A 83 3.46 0.49 -21.86
C SER A 83 3.55 1.92 -21.36
N PHE A 84 4.60 2.23 -20.62
CA PHE A 84 4.88 3.58 -20.10
C PHE A 84 5.09 4.59 -21.22
N TYR A 85 5.78 4.21 -22.30
CA TYR A 85 6.04 5.09 -23.45
C TYR A 85 4.73 5.44 -24.19
N ARG A 86 3.77 4.51 -24.25
CA ARG A 86 2.45 4.79 -24.85
C ARG A 86 1.68 5.86 -24.06
N ILE A 87 1.89 5.91 -22.73
CA ILE A 87 1.28 6.96 -21.90
C ILE A 87 1.97 8.30 -22.11
N LEU A 88 3.30 8.30 -22.31
CA LEU A 88 4.08 9.52 -22.56
C LEU A 88 3.78 10.20 -23.89
N ILE A 89 3.39 9.43 -24.91
CA ILE A 89 3.01 9.95 -26.24
C ILE A 89 1.60 10.57 -26.19
N ALA A 90 0.75 10.17 -25.24
CA ALA A 90 -0.57 10.76 -25.08
C ALA A 90 -0.47 12.24 -24.66
N PRO A 91 -1.40 13.12 -25.11
CA PRO A 91 -1.40 14.55 -24.77
C PRO A 91 -1.82 14.78 -23.30
N ILE A 92 -1.00 14.29 -22.37
CA ILE A 92 -1.24 14.34 -20.93
C ILE A 92 -0.06 15.06 -20.27
N ARG A 93 -0.37 15.88 -19.26
CA ARG A 93 0.68 16.51 -18.44
C ARG A 93 1.45 15.44 -17.66
N ARG A 94 2.77 15.47 -17.70
CA ARG A 94 3.65 14.51 -16.99
C ARG A 94 3.34 14.44 -15.49
N SER A 95 3.04 15.59 -14.86
CA SER A 95 2.62 15.65 -13.45
C SER A 95 1.33 14.85 -13.18
N ALA A 96 0.39 14.81 -14.14
CA ALA A 96 -0.83 14.04 -13.97
C ALA A 96 -0.58 12.52 -13.99
N ILE A 97 0.45 12.07 -14.72
CA ILE A 97 0.86 10.66 -14.74
C ILE A 97 1.43 10.27 -13.37
N VAL A 98 2.37 11.07 -12.85
CA VAL A 98 2.99 10.85 -11.54
C VAL A 98 1.94 10.85 -10.44
N LEU A 99 1.12 11.90 -10.36
CA LEU A 99 0.08 12.02 -9.33
C LEU A 99 -0.96 10.89 -9.43
N GLY A 100 -1.33 10.49 -10.64
CA GLY A 100 -2.26 9.37 -10.84
C GLY A 100 -1.72 8.05 -10.31
N GLN A 101 -0.42 7.79 -10.47
CA GLN A 101 0.25 6.61 -9.94
C GLN A 101 0.37 6.66 -8.42
N LEU A 102 0.79 7.80 -7.86
CA LEU A 102 0.89 7.96 -6.41
C LEU A 102 -0.47 7.80 -5.73
N LEU A 103 -1.51 8.43 -6.26
CA LEU A 103 -2.86 8.32 -5.71
C LEU A 103 -3.41 6.89 -5.77
N GLU A 104 -3.15 6.17 -6.87
CA GLU A 104 -3.52 4.75 -6.96
C GLU A 104 -2.87 3.92 -5.86
N THR A 105 -1.55 4.08 -5.65
CA THR A 105 -0.82 3.37 -4.60
C THR A 105 -1.34 3.72 -3.21
N ILE A 106 -1.63 5.00 -2.93
CA ILE A 106 -2.19 5.46 -1.66
C ILE A 106 -3.56 4.83 -1.40
N LEU A 107 -4.44 4.80 -2.42
CA LEU A 107 -5.76 4.18 -2.28
C LEU A 107 -5.66 2.69 -1.98
N CYS A 108 -4.73 1.97 -2.63
CA CYS A 108 -4.48 0.56 -2.34
C CYS A 108 -3.97 0.36 -0.92
N THR A 109 -3.05 1.21 -0.44
CA THR A 109 -2.56 1.18 0.94
C THR A 109 -3.69 1.38 1.94
N PHE A 110 -4.58 2.35 1.70
CA PHE A 110 -5.76 2.54 2.56
C PHE A 110 -6.70 1.34 2.56
N LEU A 111 -6.89 0.70 1.41
CA LEU A 111 -7.70 -0.50 1.29
C LEU A 111 -7.08 -1.66 2.11
N GLU A 112 -5.78 -1.90 1.98
CA GLU A 112 -5.05 -2.94 2.71
C GLU A 112 -5.11 -2.71 4.22
N ILE A 113 -4.91 -1.47 4.69
CA ILE A 113 -5.00 -1.10 6.10
C ILE A 113 -6.44 -1.25 6.62
N SER A 114 -7.44 -0.89 5.82
CA SER A 114 -8.85 -1.07 6.19
C SER A 114 -9.19 -2.54 6.37
N ILE A 115 -8.74 -3.41 5.46
CA ILE A 115 -8.91 -4.87 5.58
C ILE A 115 -8.25 -5.38 6.86
N MET A 116 -7.00 -4.97 7.12
CA MET A 116 -6.28 -5.34 8.31
C MET A 116 -6.99 -4.86 9.59
N GLY A 117 -7.54 -3.63 9.57
CA GLY A 117 -8.33 -3.07 10.67
C GLY A 117 -9.58 -3.89 10.95
N VAL A 118 -10.33 -4.28 9.92
CA VAL A 118 -11.52 -5.14 10.07
C VAL A 118 -11.14 -6.50 10.65
N VAL A 119 -10.08 -7.11 10.15
CA VAL A 119 -9.60 -8.41 10.66
C VAL A 119 -9.10 -8.29 12.10
N SER A 120 -8.43 -7.19 12.47
CA SER A 120 -7.93 -6.97 13.83
C SER A 120 -9.04 -6.90 14.88
N LEU A 121 -10.26 -6.47 14.48
CA LEU A 121 -11.42 -6.51 15.39
C LEU A 121 -11.79 -7.94 15.79
N LEU A 122 -11.56 -8.93 14.92
CA LEU A 122 -11.78 -10.35 15.23
C LEU A 122 -10.78 -10.87 16.28
N PHE A 123 -9.61 -10.25 16.38
CA PHE A 123 -8.59 -10.53 17.40
C PHE A 123 -8.75 -9.70 18.68
N SER A 124 -9.96 -9.15 18.91
CA SER A 124 -10.29 -8.35 20.12
C SER A 124 -9.40 -7.11 20.30
N VAL A 125 -8.81 -6.60 19.24
CA VAL A 125 -8.06 -5.34 19.28
C VAL A 125 -9.06 -4.20 19.42
N ARG A 126 -9.17 -3.64 20.62
CA ARG A 126 -9.98 -2.44 20.85
C ARG A 126 -9.16 -1.21 20.50
N ILE A 127 -9.46 -0.61 19.38
CA ILE A 127 -8.90 0.69 19.02
C ILE A 127 -9.73 1.73 19.80
N ALA A 128 -9.30 2.02 21.02
CA ALA A 128 -9.93 3.05 21.87
C ALA A 128 -9.47 4.44 21.42
N ALA A 129 -9.66 4.76 20.15
CA ALA A 129 -9.31 6.07 19.61
C ALA A 129 -10.54 6.98 19.59
N GLY A 130 -10.42 8.18 20.13
CA GLY A 130 -11.39 9.25 19.94
C GLY A 130 -11.44 9.70 18.48
N ILE A 131 -12.53 10.40 18.09
CA ILE A 131 -12.72 10.88 16.70
C ILE A 131 -11.51 11.71 16.22
N GLY A 132 -10.93 12.54 17.10
CA GLY A 132 -9.75 13.34 16.79
C GLY A 132 -8.48 12.52 16.57
N GLU A 133 -8.27 11.50 17.40
CA GLU A 133 -7.12 10.59 17.30
C GLU A 133 -7.19 9.74 16.02
N PHE A 134 -8.38 9.30 15.64
CA PHE A 134 -8.61 8.61 14.39
C PHE A 134 -8.23 9.46 13.17
N GLY A 135 -8.58 10.76 13.19
CA GLY A 135 -8.18 11.70 12.14
C GLY A 135 -6.66 11.87 12.04
N ILE A 136 -5.96 11.93 13.16
CA ILE A 136 -4.49 12.00 13.20
C ILE A 136 -3.86 10.72 12.63
N ILE A 137 -4.38 9.55 12.99
CA ILE A 137 -3.91 8.26 12.47
C ILE A 137 -4.07 8.21 10.95
N LEU A 138 -5.23 8.58 10.40
CA LEU A 138 -5.45 8.63 8.96
C LEU A 138 -4.50 9.61 8.25
N LEU A 139 -4.24 10.77 8.85
CA LEU A 139 -3.30 11.75 8.31
C LEU A 139 -1.87 11.19 8.28
N LEU A 140 -1.43 10.52 9.35
CA LEU A 140 -0.11 9.90 9.42
C LEU A 140 0.05 8.78 8.39
N ILE A 141 -0.97 7.93 8.23
CA ILE A 141 -0.99 6.88 7.20
C ILE A 141 -0.88 7.51 5.81
N PHE A 142 -1.66 8.55 5.52
CA PHE A 142 -1.61 9.26 4.25
C PHE A 142 -0.23 9.85 3.97
N LEU A 143 0.37 10.52 4.96
CA LEU A 143 1.67 11.16 4.82
C LEU A 143 2.77 10.12 4.59
N THR A 144 2.75 9.02 5.35
CA THR A 144 3.69 7.91 5.20
C THR A 144 3.55 7.24 3.83
N ALA A 145 2.32 6.94 3.41
CA ALA A 145 2.05 6.34 2.11
C ALA A 145 2.46 7.27 0.96
N PHE A 146 2.21 8.57 1.07
CA PHE A 146 2.60 9.56 0.07
C PHE A 146 4.13 9.64 -0.06
N PHE A 147 4.84 9.72 1.06
CA PHE A 147 6.30 9.78 1.08
C PHE A 147 6.92 8.49 0.51
N MET A 148 6.50 7.33 1.00
CA MET A 148 7.03 6.03 0.57
C MET A 148 6.71 5.73 -0.91
N SER A 149 5.49 6.04 -1.37
CA SER A 149 5.13 5.87 -2.79
C SER A 149 5.93 6.80 -3.70
N GLY A 150 6.18 8.04 -3.26
CA GLY A 150 7.04 8.99 -3.96
C GLY A 150 8.47 8.50 -4.12
N LEU A 151 9.05 7.94 -3.05
CA LEU A 151 10.39 7.33 -3.09
C LEU A 151 10.42 6.10 -4.01
N ALA A 152 9.47 5.18 -3.86
CA ALA A 152 9.41 3.97 -4.68
C ALA A 152 9.22 4.30 -6.17
N TYR A 153 8.39 5.28 -6.49
CA TYR A 153 8.21 5.77 -7.85
C TYR A 153 9.48 6.44 -8.39
N GLY A 154 10.13 7.29 -7.58
CA GLY A 154 11.39 7.94 -7.94
C GLY A 154 12.50 6.92 -8.26
N ILE A 155 12.66 5.90 -7.42
CA ILE A 155 13.62 4.82 -7.64
C ILE A 155 13.29 4.05 -8.94
N SER A 156 12.02 3.74 -9.19
CA SER A 156 11.60 3.04 -10.41
C SER A 156 11.92 3.80 -11.71
N LEU A 157 11.95 5.13 -11.65
CA LEU A 157 12.33 5.97 -12.78
C LEU A 157 13.84 5.99 -13.04
N ILE A 158 14.64 5.93 -11.98
CA ILE A 158 16.11 5.98 -12.06
C ILE A 158 16.67 4.64 -12.57
N LEU A 159 16.03 3.52 -12.24
CA LEU A 159 16.49 2.20 -12.67
C LEU A 159 16.56 2.11 -14.20
N PRO A 160 17.72 1.70 -14.76
CA PRO A 160 17.86 1.52 -16.20
C PRO A 160 16.97 0.38 -16.70
N ASN A 161 16.37 0.57 -17.89
CA ASN A 161 15.66 -0.48 -18.57
C ASN A 161 16.65 -1.36 -19.32
N GLU A 162 16.62 -2.65 -19.08
CA GLU A 162 17.39 -3.63 -19.86
C GLU A 162 16.87 -3.79 -21.30
N VAL A 163 15.72 -3.21 -21.62
CA VAL A 163 15.04 -3.34 -22.93
C VAL A 163 15.49 -2.28 -23.97
N VAL A 164 16.45 -1.44 -23.68
CA VAL A 164 16.95 -0.40 -24.59
C VAL A 164 18.23 -0.81 -25.32
N TYR A 165 18.49 -2.11 -25.47
CA TYR A 165 19.55 -2.62 -26.33
C TYR A 165 19.01 -3.57 -27.37
#